data_0ed498db645da0ec2883b339c6e6f553
#
_entry.id   0ed498db645da0ec2883b339c6e6f553
#
_cell.length_a   1.000
_cell.length_b   1.000
_cell.length_c   1.000
_cell.angle_alpha   90.00
_cell.angle_beta   90.00
_cell.angle_gamma   90.00
#
_symmetry.space_group_name_H-M   'P 1'
#
loop_
_entity.id
_entity.type
_entity.pdbx_description
1 polymer ?
#
loop_
_entity_poly.entity_id
_entity_poly.type
_entity_poly.pdbx_seq_one_letter_code
_entity_poly.pdbx_strand_id
1 'polypeptide(L)'
;PLGFSTWQATALTVSGLVAKENVVATAGSLLSVADAGETDPSLWTAFAGMFPTMGACVAFGAFNLLCAPCFAAMGTIRNQMDSGKWTAIALGYECAFAWVIGLFINQFYNLLVLGQFGFWTVVAIVLLVAMLFQIFRPMPKHAWTDEDETNTASAAVSA
;
A
#
# COMPACT_ATOMS: atom_id res chain seq x y z
N PRO A 1 -12.20 -9.80 -1.60
CA PRO A 1 -12.58 -8.46 -1.15
C PRO A 1 -11.88 -7.35 -1.93
N LEU A 2 -10.62 -7.55 -2.32
CA LEU A 2 -9.86 -6.58 -3.12
C LEU A 2 -10.12 -6.68 -4.64
N GLY A 3 -10.83 -7.72 -5.10
CA GLY A 3 -11.16 -7.92 -6.51
C GLY A 3 -10.07 -8.57 -7.36
N PHE A 4 -8.89 -8.83 -6.82
CA PHE A 4 -7.82 -9.56 -7.51
C PHE A 4 -7.40 -10.79 -6.71
N SER A 5 -7.41 -11.96 -7.38
CA SER A 5 -7.04 -13.25 -6.78
C SER A 5 -6.30 -14.13 -7.78
N THR A 6 -5.75 -13.54 -8.83
CA THR A 6 -4.99 -14.22 -9.87
C THR A 6 -3.55 -14.48 -9.43
N TRP A 7 -2.96 -15.59 -9.88
CA TRP A 7 -1.56 -15.89 -9.59
C TRP A 7 -0.62 -14.84 -10.20
N GLN A 8 -1.01 -14.24 -11.34
CA GLN A 8 -0.26 -13.16 -11.98
C GLN A 8 -0.17 -11.93 -11.07
N ALA A 9 -1.28 -11.51 -10.44
CA ALA A 9 -1.30 -10.40 -9.49
C ALA A 9 -0.37 -10.68 -8.29
N THR A 10 -0.32 -11.91 -7.81
CA THR A 10 0.60 -12.31 -6.74
C THR A 10 2.05 -12.22 -7.20
N ALA A 11 2.36 -12.73 -8.39
CA ALA A 11 3.71 -12.66 -8.96
C ALA A 11 4.17 -11.19 -9.13
N LEU A 12 3.30 -10.32 -9.62
CA LEU A 12 3.57 -8.89 -9.77
C LEU A 12 3.80 -8.20 -8.42
N THR A 13 3.03 -8.54 -7.39
CA THR A 13 3.22 -7.99 -6.04
C THR A 13 4.56 -8.41 -5.46
N VAL A 14 4.96 -9.69 -5.62
CA VAL A 14 6.27 -10.19 -5.17
C VAL A 14 7.41 -9.52 -5.93
N SER A 15 7.28 -9.36 -7.25
CA SER A 15 8.24 -8.61 -8.06
C SER A 15 8.38 -7.16 -7.60
N GLY A 16 7.27 -6.50 -7.25
CA GLY A 16 7.23 -5.14 -6.73
C GLY A 16 7.91 -4.97 -5.35
N LEU A 17 7.97 -6.03 -4.54
CA LEU A 17 8.73 -6.02 -3.28
C LEU A 17 10.25 -5.98 -3.52
N VAL A 18 10.73 -6.55 -4.62
CA VAL A 18 12.16 -6.50 -4.98
C VAL A 18 12.51 -5.12 -5.51
N ALA A 19 11.77 -4.67 -6.53
CA ALA A 19 11.94 -3.35 -7.14
C ALA A 19 10.61 -2.95 -7.79
N LYS A 20 10.01 -1.85 -7.35
CA LYS A 20 8.68 -1.42 -7.81
C LYS A 20 8.67 -1.08 -9.31
N GLU A 21 9.77 -0.61 -9.84
CA GLU A 21 9.99 -0.36 -11.28
C GLU A 21 9.95 -1.64 -12.13
N ASN A 22 10.26 -2.79 -11.55
CA ASN A 22 10.22 -4.06 -12.28
C ASN A 22 8.80 -4.62 -12.48
N VAL A 23 7.78 -4.06 -11.82
CA VAL A 23 6.39 -4.53 -11.95
C VAL A 23 5.93 -4.45 -13.40
N VAL A 24 6.24 -3.37 -14.10
CA VAL A 24 5.84 -3.16 -15.50
C VAL A 24 6.54 -4.15 -16.43
N ALA A 25 7.86 -4.33 -16.27
CA ALA A 25 8.63 -5.30 -17.06
C ALA A 25 8.17 -6.74 -16.80
N THR A 26 7.87 -7.08 -15.55
CA THR A 26 7.32 -8.40 -15.19
C THR A 26 5.92 -8.59 -15.79
N ALA A 27 5.08 -7.56 -15.77
CA ALA A 27 3.76 -7.60 -16.41
C ALA A 27 3.88 -7.85 -17.93
N GLY A 28 4.78 -7.14 -18.61
CA GLY A 28 5.06 -7.36 -20.04
C GLY A 28 5.45 -8.81 -20.34
N SER A 29 6.34 -9.37 -19.54
CA SER A 29 6.80 -10.75 -19.68
C SER A 29 5.68 -11.77 -19.43
N LEU A 30 4.86 -11.57 -18.38
CA LEU A 30 3.75 -12.46 -18.02
C LEU A 30 2.60 -12.41 -19.03
N LEU A 31 2.41 -11.28 -19.68
CA LEU A 31 1.35 -11.07 -20.67
C LEU A 31 1.80 -11.35 -22.10
N SER A 32 3.02 -11.86 -22.31
CA SER A 32 3.62 -12.13 -23.62
C SER A 32 3.70 -10.89 -24.54
N VAL A 33 3.87 -9.71 -23.93
CA VAL A 33 4.04 -8.40 -24.58
C VAL A 33 5.39 -7.80 -24.17
N ALA A 34 6.41 -8.65 -24.07
CA ALA A 34 7.72 -8.29 -23.54
C ALA A 34 8.42 -7.15 -24.30
N ASP A 35 8.10 -7.00 -25.60
CA ASP A 35 8.66 -5.92 -26.44
C ASP A 35 7.88 -4.60 -26.35
N ALA A 36 6.74 -4.58 -25.62
CA ALA A 36 5.96 -3.37 -25.44
C ALA A 36 6.62 -2.45 -24.41
N GLY A 37 6.85 -1.21 -24.79
CA GLY A 37 7.31 -0.18 -23.85
C GLY A 37 6.25 0.16 -22.80
N GLU A 38 6.66 0.83 -21.73
CA GLU A 38 5.76 1.26 -20.62
C GLU A 38 4.56 2.11 -21.07
N THR A 39 4.69 2.78 -22.21
CA THR A 39 3.66 3.66 -22.80
C THR A 39 2.81 2.96 -23.85
N ASP A 40 3.06 1.67 -24.15
CA ASP A 40 2.34 0.96 -25.19
C ASP A 40 0.90 0.62 -24.74
N PRO A 41 -0.13 1.01 -25.52
CA PRO A 41 -1.53 0.69 -25.22
C PRO A 41 -1.82 -0.80 -25.13
N SER A 42 -1.06 -1.63 -25.86
CA SER A 42 -1.22 -3.09 -25.86
C SER A 42 -0.92 -3.69 -24.48
N LEU A 43 0.11 -3.20 -23.80
CA LEU A 43 0.46 -3.62 -22.46
C LEU A 43 -0.65 -3.28 -21.48
N TRP A 44 -1.17 -2.06 -21.53
CA TRP A 44 -2.19 -1.60 -20.60
C TRP A 44 -3.54 -2.28 -20.81
N THR A 45 -3.91 -2.58 -22.06
CA THR A 45 -5.12 -3.36 -22.36
C THR A 45 -5.00 -4.81 -21.88
N ALA A 46 -3.86 -5.43 -22.08
CA ALA A 46 -3.60 -6.78 -21.58
C ALA A 46 -3.55 -6.83 -20.05
N PHE A 47 -2.94 -5.82 -19.42
CA PHE A 47 -2.90 -5.68 -17.97
C PHE A 47 -4.30 -5.49 -17.38
N ALA A 48 -5.11 -4.61 -17.94
CA ALA A 48 -6.49 -4.40 -17.49
C ALA A 48 -7.34 -5.67 -17.65
N GLY A 49 -7.09 -6.46 -18.69
CA GLY A 49 -7.76 -7.74 -18.93
C GLY A 49 -7.49 -8.84 -17.89
N MET A 50 -6.44 -8.69 -17.06
CA MET A 50 -6.19 -9.61 -15.94
C MET A 50 -7.17 -9.44 -14.77
N PHE A 51 -7.85 -8.32 -14.71
CA PHE A 51 -8.72 -7.98 -13.59
C PHE A 51 -10.19 -8.04 -14.00
N PRO A 52 -11.08 -8.54 -13.12
CA PRO A 52 -12.50 -8.66 -13.41
C PRO A 52 -13.20 -7.32 -13.57
N THR A 53 -12.65 -6.27 -12.97
CA THR A 53 -13.21 -4.91 -13.01
C THR A 53 -12.10 -3.85 -13.02
N MET A 54 -12.39 -2.69 -13.59
CA MET A 54 -11.46 -1.56 -13.53
C MET A 54 -11.16 -1.13 -12.09
N GLY A 55 -12.15 -1.26 -11.19
CA GLY A 55 -11.97 -1.02 -9.76
C GLY A 55 -10.92 -1.94 -9.13
N ALA A 56 -10.91 -3.22 -9.52
CA ALA A 56 -9.90 -4.19 -9.07
C ALA A 56 -8.51 -3.86 -9.61
N CYS A 57 -8.41 -3.39 -10.85
CA CYS A 57 -7.14 -2.95 -11.44
C CYS A 57 -6.55 -1.75 -10.70
N VAL A 58 -7.35 -0.71 -10.44
CA VAL A 58 -6.94 0.47 -9.68
C VAL A 58 -6.61 0.12 -8.23
N ALA A 59 -7.40 -0.76 -7.60
CA ALA A 59 -7.14 -1.25 -6.25
C ALA A 59 -5.81 -2.00 -6.15
N PHE A 60 -5.48 -2.81 -7.16
CA PHE A 60 -4.20 -3.50 -7.26
C PHE A 60 -3.03 -2.50 -7.38
N GLY A 61 -3.15 -1.50 -8.24
CA GLY A 61 -2.14 -0.44 -8.38
C GLY A 61 -1.92 0.32 -7.06
N ALA A 62 -3.00 0.77 -6.42
CA ALA A 62 -2.94 1.45 -5.13
C ALA A 62 -2.33 0.57 -4.04
N PHE A 63 -2.69 -0.72 -3.98
CA PHE A 63 -2.11 -1.68 -3.04
C PHE A 63 -0.60 -1.80 -3.22
N ASN A 64 -0.12 -2.00 -4.46
CA ASN A 64 1.32 -2.12 -4.73
C ASN A 64 2.11 -0.84 -4.44
N LEU A 65 1.51 0.34 -4.65
CA LEU A 65 2.15 1.61 -4.34
C LEU A 65 2.28 1.86 -2.83
N LEU A 66 1.24 1.50 -2.06
CA LEU A 66 1.14 1.77 -0.63
C LEU A 66 1.67 0.61 0.24
N CYS A 67 1.77 -0.61 -0.31
CA CYS A 67 2.31 -1.75 0.41
C CYS A 67 3.78 -1.55 0.75
N ALA A 68 4.31 -2.39 1.63
CA ALA A 68 5.66 -2.36 2.14
C ALA A 68 6.70 -1.89 1.11
N PRO A 69 7.66 -1.04 1.50
CA PRO A 69 8.71 -0.57 0.62
C PRO A 69 9.61 -1.72 0.17
N CYS A 70 10.41 -1.50 -0.88
CA CYS A 70 11.37 -2.50 -1.37
C CYS A 70 12.36 -2.92 -0.28
N PHE A 71 12.99 -4.08 -0.45
CA PHE A 71 13.93 -4.64 0.55
C PHE A 71 15.05 -3.67 0.95
N ALA A 72 15.53 -2.85 0.02
CA ALA A 72 16.54 -1.83 0.32
C ALA A 72 16.02 -0.79 1.33
N ALA A 73 14.81 -0.27 1.11
CA ALA A 73 14.18 0.67 2.02
C ALA A 73 13.83 0.04 3.38
N MET A 74 13.43 -1.24 3.41
CA MET A 74 13.23 -1.97 4.67
C MET A 74 14.52 -2.05 5.49
N GLY A 75 15.66 -2.28 4.84
CA GLY A 75 16.98 -2.28 5.47
C GLY A 75 17.31 -0.93 6.09
N THR A 76 17.03 0.16 5.38
CA THR A 76 17.23 1.53 5.87
C THR A 76 16.34 1.85 7.07
N ILE A 77 15.05 1.50 7.00
CA ILE A 77 14.09 1.68 8.11
C ILE A 77 14.58 0.91 9.36
N ARG A 78 15.06 -0.33 9.18
CA ARG A 78 15.60 -1.12 10.27
C ARG A 78 16.81 -0.47 10.93
N ASN A 79 17.71 0.10 10.15
CA ASN A 79 18.90 0.78 10.66
C ASN A 79 18.52 2.07 11.43
N GLN A 80 17.50 2.79 10.97
CA GLN A 80 17.02 4.01 11.64
C GLN A 80 16.26 3.72 12.94
N MET A 81 15.47 2.65 12.98
CA MET A 81 14.64 2.34 14.14
C MET A 81 15.39 1.61 15.27
N ASP A 82 16.58 1.09 15.00
CA ASP A 82 17.44 0.32 15.93
C ASP A 82 16.70 -0.79 16.71
N SER A 83 15.52 -1.17 16.26
CA SER A 83 14.66 -2.19 16.87
C SER A 83 13.88 -2.99 15.84
N GLY A 84 14.13 -4.30 15.79
CA GLY A 84 13.39 -5.20 14.89
C GLY A 84 11.88 -5.24 15.15
N LYS A 85 11.44 -5.02 16.40
CA LYS A 85 10.01 -4.99 16.75
C LYS A 85 9.30 -3.78 16.14
N TRP A 86 9.87 -2.60 16.27
CA TRP A 86 9.29 -1.38 15.72
C TRP A 86 9.31 -1.38 14.19
N THR A 87 10.36 -1.91 13.57
CA THR A 87 10.41 -2.12 12.11
C THR A 87 9.28 -3.04 11.64
N ALA A 88 9.06 -4.17 12.33
CA ALA A 88 7.99 -5.10 11.98
C ALA A 88 6.59 -4.47 12.14
N ILE A 89 6.37 -3.67 13.18
CA ILE A 89 5.12 -2.94 13.40
C ILE A 89 4.90 -1.91 12.29
N ALA A 90 5.92 -1.16 11.90
CA ALA A 90 5.83 -0.16 10.84
C ALA A 90 5.46 -0.80 9.49
N LEU A 91 6.17 -1.87 9.10
CA LEU A 91 5.89 -2.61 7.87
C LEU A 91 4.50 -3.27 7.89
N GLY A 92 4.11 -3.84 9.02
CA GLY A 92 2.77 -4.40 9.20
C GLY A 92 1.67 -3.35 9.08
N TYR A 93 1.91 -2.16 9.62
CA TYR A 93 0.99 -1.03 9.49
C TYR A 93 0.84 -0.57 8.02
N GLU A 94 1.95 -0.44 7.28
CA GLU A 94 1.92 -0.06 5.86
C GLU A 94 1.14 -1.09 5.02
N CYS A 95 1.40 -2.39 5.22
CA CYS A 95 0.67 -3.44 4.52
C CYS A 95 -0.84 -3.45 4.87
N ALA A 96 -1.18 -3.26 6.14
CA ALA A 96 -2.57 -3.19 6.59
C ALA A 96 -3.28 -1.96 6.00
N PHE A 97 -2.60 -0.81 5.99
CA PHE A 97 -3.10 0.41 5.41
C PHE A 97 -3.34 0.27 3.90
N ALA A 98 -2.36 -0.30 3.16
CA ALA A 98 -2.48 -0.58 1.73
C ALA A 98 -3.67 -1.50 1.44
N TRP A 99 -3.88 -2.52 2.29
CA TRP A 99 -5.01 -3.45 2.16
C TRP A 99 -6.35 -2.74 2.35
N VAL A 100 -6.48 -1.87 3.35
CA VAL A 100 -7.70 -1.08 3.60
C VAL A 100 -8.01 -0.15 2.44
N ILE A 101 -7.02 0.55 1.90
CA ILE A 101 -7.19 1.46 0.76
C ILE A 101 -7.60 0.67 -0.50
N GLY A 102 -6.92 -0.45 -0.79
CA GLY A 102 -7.28 -1.31 -1.92
C GLY A 102 -8.71 -1.86 -1.81
N LEU A 103 -9.11 -2.29 -0.61
CA LEU A 103 -10.46 -2.74 -0.34
C LEU A 103 -11.47 -1.60 -0.55
N PHE A 104 -11.18 -0.41 -0.06
CA PHE A 104 -12.04 0.75 -0.22
C PHE A 104 -12.25 1.10 -1.71
N ILE A 105 -11.17 1.19 -2.48
CA ILE A 105 -11.25 1.50 -3.92
C ILE A 105 -12.11 0.49 -4.66
N ASN A 106 -11.86 -0.81 -4.44
CA ASN A 106 -12.63 -1.86 -5.11
C ASN A 106 -14.10 -1.87 -4.70
N GLN A 107 -14.41 -1.72 -3.41
CA GLN A 107 -15.78 -1.73 -2.93
C GLN A 107 -16.55 -0.45 -3.31
N PHE A 108 -15.89 0.68 -3.32
CA PHE A 108 -16.49 1.94 -3.76
C PHE A 108 -16.81 1.91 -5.25
N TYR A 109 -15.92 1.34 -6.08
CA TYR A 109 -16.20 1.13 -7.50
C TYR A 109 -17.39 0.20 -7.71
N ASN A 110 -17.43 -0.93 -7.00
CA ASN A 110 -18.53 -1.89 -7.09
C ASN A 110 -19.87 -1.27 -6.65
N LEU A 111 -19.85 -0.41 -5.66
CA LEU A 111 -21.03 0.30 -5.17
C LEU A 111 -21.54 1.33 -6.20
N LEU A 112 -20.65 2.16 -6.74
CA LEU A 112 -21.02 3.26 -7.64
C LEU A 112 -21.35 2.79 -9.07
N VAL A 113 -20.60 1.82 -9.59
CA VAL A 113 -20.70 1.40 -11.00
C VAL A 113 -21.56 0.16 -11.15
N LEU A 114 -21.45 -0.81 -10.25
CA LEU A 114 -22.17 -2.08 -10.34
C LEU A 114 -23.42 -2.12 -9.43
N GLY A 115 -23.58 -1.15 -8.54
CA GLY A 115 -24.71 -1.08 -7.60
C GLY A 115 -24.77 -2.29 -6.63
N GLN A 116 -23.68 -3.00 -6.46
CA GLN A 116 -23.64 -4.20 -5.63
C GLN A 116 -23.29 -3.86 -4.18
N PHE A 117 -24.26 -4.07 -3.30
CA PHE A 117 -24.06 -4.02 -1.86
C PHE A 117 -23.65 -5.40 -1.35
N GLY A 118 -22.46 -5.51 -0.77
CA GLY A 118 -21.98 -6.74 -0.17
C GLY A 118 -21.50 -6.53 1.28
N PHE A 119 -21.31 -7.61 2.00
CA PHE A 119 -20.73 -7.59 3.34
C PHE A 119 -19.42 -6.78 3.39
N TRP A 120 -18.57 -6.93 2.39
CA TRP A 120 -17.30 -6.23 2.28
C TRP A 120 -17.44 -4.72 2.07
N THR A 121 -18.54 -4.27 1.47
CA THR A 121 -18.85 -2.83 1.32
C THR A 121 -19.12 -2.18 2.69
N VAL A 122 -19.85 -2.89 3.57
CA VAL A 122 -20.09 -2.42 4.93
C VAL A 122 -18.79 -2.36 5.73
N VAL A 123 -17.94 -3.39 5.61
CA VAL A 123 -16.62 -3.40 6.26
C VAL A 123 -15.76 -2.23 5.76
N ALA A 124 -15.74 -1.94 4.46
CA ALA A 124 -15.00 -0.82 3.89
C ALA A 124 -15.48 0.53 4.45
N ILE A 125 -16.79 0.73 4.57
CA ILE A 125 -17.38 1.96 5.13
C ILE A 125 -17.01 2.11 6.61
N VAL A 126 -17.11 1.06 7.40
CA VAL A 126 -16.74 1.07 8.83
C VAL A 126 -15.26 1.41 9.01
N LEU A 127 -14.38 0.81 8.22
CA LEU A 127 -12.95 1.09 8.26
C LEU A 127 -12.64 2.54 7.85
N LEU A 128 -13.35 3.07 6.84
CA LEU A 128 -13.20 4.46 6.42
C LEU A 128 -13.63 5.43 7.53
N VAL A 129 -14.76 5.18 8.18
CA VAL A 129 -15.24 6.01 9.30
C VAL A 129 -14.24 5.93 10.46
N ALA A 130 -13.71 4.74 10.76
CA ALA A 130 -12.68 4.58 11.79
C ALA A 130 -11.39 5.35 11.47
N MET A 131 -10.95 5.33 10.20
CA MET A 131 -9.80 6.12 9.75
C MET A 131 -10.05 7.63 9.86
N LEU A 132 -11.21 8.11 9.41
CA LEU A 132 -11.57 9.52 9.55
C LEU A 132 -11.64 9.94 11.03
N PHE A 133 -12.24 9.10 11.88
CA PHE A 133 -12.26 9.34 13.32
C PHE A 133 -10.85 9.43 13.90
N GLN A 134 -9.92 8.56 13.46
CA GLN A 134 -8.53 8.58 13.90
C GLN A 134 -7.80 9.86 13.46
N ILE A 135 -8.07 10.36 12.25
CA ILE A 135 -7.48 11.61 11.73
C ILE A 135 -7.99 12.83 12.51
N PHE A 136 -9.30 12.88 12.79
CA PHE A 136 -9.90 14.00 13.52
C PHE A 136 -9.75 13.91 15.04
N ARG A 137 -9.24 12.80 15.57
CA ARG A 137 -8.99 12.64 16.99
C ARG A 137 -7.85 13.57 17.41
N PRO A 138 -8.08 14.50 18.38
CA PRO A 138 -7.03 15.36 18.86
C PRO A 138 -5.90 14.52 19.47
N MET A 139 -4.66 14.83 19.11
CA MET A 139 -3.49 14.16 19.69
C MET A 139 -3.50 14.35 21.20
N PRO A 140 -3.25 13.30 21.99
CA PRO A 140 -3.05 13.46 23.41
C PRO A 140 -1.85 14.40 23.63
N LYS A 141 -2.02 15.44 24.43
CA LYS A 141 -1.02 16.48 24.74
C LYS A 141 0.27 15.94 25.37
N HIS A 142 0.41 14.64 25.55
CA HIS A 142 1.51 13.97 26.23
C HIS A 142 2.58 13.39 25.28
N ALA A 143 2.49 13.65 23.97
CA ALA A 143 3.40 13.04 23.00
C ALA A 143 4.77 13.73 22.90
N TRP A 144 4.88 14.96 23.34
CA TRP A 144 6.13 15.74 23.33
C TRP A 144 6.16 16.61 24.58
N THR A 145 6.84 16.18 25.61
CA THR A 145 7.20 17.02 26.75
C THR A 145 8.53 17.70 26.43
N ASP A 146 8.64 18.97 26.78
CA ASP A 146 9.84 19.82 26.63
C ASP A 146 11.12 19.21 27.27
N GLU A 147 10.99 18.11 28.02
CA GLU A 147 12.09 17.35 28.62
C GLU A 147 12.95 16.62 27.59
N ASP A 148 12.37 16.19 26.44
CA ASP A 148 13.15 15.51 25.40
C ASP A 148 14.00 16.48 24.57
N GLU A 149 13.55 17.73 24.39
CA GLU A 149 14.35 18.78 23.75
C GLU A 149 15.53 19.22 24.63
N THR A 150 15.33 19.32 25.93
CA THR A 150 16.40 19.70 26.84
C THR A 150 17.46 18.63 27.00
N ASN A 151 17.08 17.36 26.96
CA ASN A 151 18.03 16.23 27.01
C ASN A 151 18.83 16.09 25.71
N THR A 152 18.22 16.27 24.54
CA THR A 152 18.93 16.24 23.25
C THR A 152 19.84 17.45 23.07
N ALA A 153 19.44 18.65 23.52
CA ALA A 153 20.27 19.84 23.51
C ALA A 153 21.46 19.71 24.47
N SER A 154 21.25 19.14 25.65
CA SER A 154 22.32 18.91 26.65
C SER A 154 23.34 17.86 26.17
N ALA A 155 22.90 16.82 25.49
CA ALA A 155 23.78 15.79 24.91
C ALA A 155 24.63 16.34 23.75
N ALA A 156 24.07 17.24 22.92
CA ALA A 156 24.77 17.89 21.81
C ALA A 156 25.83 18.93 22.28
N VAL A 157 25.67 19.51 23.47
CA VAL A 157 26.65 20.47 24.06
C VAL A 157 27.79 19.74 24.78
N SER A 158 27.61 18.48 25.16
CA SER A 158 28.60 17.69 25.90
C SER A 158 29.50 16.80 24.96
N ALA A 159 29.26 16.80 23.65
CA ALA A 159 30.05 16.11 22.63
C ALA A 159 30.93 17.09 21.85
#